data_7bb3543b1b29fbda3724118ab09fbac6
#
_entry.id   7bb3543b1b29fbda3724118ab09fbac6
#
_cell.length_a   1.000
_cell.length_b   1.000
_cell.length_c   1.000
_cell.angle_alpha   90.00
_cell.angle_beta   90.00
_cell.angle_gamma   90.00
#
_symmetry.space_group_name_H-M   'P 1'
#
loop_
_entity.id
_entity.type
_entity.pdbx_description
1 polymer ?
#
loop_
_entity_poly.entity_id
_entity_poly.type
_entity_poly.pdbx_seq_one_letter_code
_entity_poly.pdbx_strand_id
1 'polypeptide(L)'
;MKQKSRTEYSVMNTTVAFLAQTLAIFMGFFTRVVFTRTLSEGYVGINGLFTDILNILSLSELGVGTAITYALYAPIARRDIKKQQILMRMFRNFYRITAGFVLLAGLCLIPFLDILMKDRPDVNHLIIIYLLYLLNSVVSYLLIYKKTLVDAHQMNYITVMYHNGFLVLQDILQIMVLFLTRNFILFLVIAVVCTIIGNICMSRKADRLFPYLKEPCKEQLPQEERHDILRNVKAMLMHKIGNVVVNNTDNLLISSFVGIISAGIYSNYYLIIGSVRQVLEQAMLGVAASVGNLGVTEENEKIGRIFDSLFFIGYWLFGFAGVCLLELLNPFVKLAFGKKYLFPKEIVLILCINFFINGMRRAVLIFKESMGLFWNDRYKAIAEAVLNLVISILLVTYFGVAGVFAGTFCSTVLTSVWVEPYVIYKYRLKKPVTGFFVKYAGYLGVMAAVWEITEYFCRFISGQAFMILVCRLGICLIVPNILLWFAYRRTAEWKVLWNLLKKIVEKVFIGDKR
;
A
#
# COMPACT_ATOMS: atom_id res chain seq x y z
N MET A 1 -5.24 2.74 35.26
CA MET A 1 -4.35 1.87 34.47
C MET A 1 -2.91 2.36 34.66
N LYS A 2 -1.95 1.48 35.03
CA LYS A 2 -0.52 1.87 35.03
C LYS A 2 -0.13 2.32 33.64
N GLN A 3 0.37 3.55 33.52
CA GLN A 3 0.84 4.11 32.24
C GLN A 3 2.09 3.33 31.84
N LYS A 4 1.99 2.54 30.76
CA LYS A 4 3.13 1.80 30.20
C LYS A 4 4.19 2.77 29.68
N SER A 5 5.44 2.38 29.67
CA SER A 5 6.52 3.18 29.11
C SER A 5 6.33 3.37 27.59
N ARG A 6 6.90 4.44 27.02
CA ARG A 6 6.85 4.68 25.56
C ARG A 6 7.45 3.51 24.77
N THR A 7 8.47 2.87 25.30
CA THR A 7 9.13 1.70 24.69
C THR A 7 8.19 0.48 24.69
N GLU A 8 7.47 0.23 25.81
CA GLU A 8 6.49 -0.87 25.88
C GLU A 8 5.33 -0.68 24.90
N TYR A 9 4.82 0.55 24.76
CA TYR A 9 3.80 0.85 23.73
C TYR A 9 4.34 0.64 22.32
N SER A 10 5.57 1.06 22.04
CA SER A 10 6.19 0.89 20.72
C SER A 10 6.35 -0.59 20.35
N VAL A 11 6.88 -1.41 21.25
CA VAL A 11 7.05 -2.85 21.04
C VAL A 11 5.69 -3.53 20.83
N MET A 12 4.72 -3.22 21.70
CA MET A 12 3.38 -3.80 21.61
C MET A 12 2.66 -3.39 20.32
N ASN A 13 2.75 -2.10 19.92
CA ASN A 13 2.20 -1.62 18.66
C ASN A 13 2.79 -2.37 17.46
N THR A 14 4.12 -2.53 17.42
CA THR A 14 4.80 -3.20 16.31
C THR A 14 4.46 -4.68 16.23
N THR A 15 4.51 -5.39 17.36
CA THR A 15 4.25 -6.83 17.40
C THR A 15 2.79 -7.15 17.05
N VAL A 16 1.84 -6.43 17.66
CA VAL A 16 0.41 -6.63 17.39
C VAL A 16 0.07 -6.26 15.95
N ALA A 17 0.63 -5.15 15.44
CA ALA A 17 0.40 -4.73 14.06
C ALA A 17 0.94 -5.77 13.07
N PHE A 18 2.14 -6.32 13.30
CA PHE A 18 2.73 -7.32 12.43
C PHE A 18 1.91 -8.62 12.41
N LEU A 19 1.57 -9.16 13.57
CA LEU A 19 0.79 -10.42 13.67
C LEU A 19 -0.61 -10.26 13.10
N ALA A 20 -1.32 -9.19 13.46
CA ALA A 20 -2.68 -8.95 13.00
C ALA A 20 -2.73 -8.68 11.49
N GLN A 21 -1.75 -7.92 10.95
CA GLN A 21 -1.65 -7.65 9.53
C GLN A 21 -1.32 -8.91 8.72
N THR A 22 -0.39 -9.74 9.21
CA THR A 22 -0.05 -11.01 8.57
C THR A 22 -1.26 -11.92 8.50
N LEU A 23 -1.99 -12.08 9.60
CA LEU A 23 -3.21 -12.88 9.65
C LEU A 23 -4.27 -12.34 8.66
N ALA A 24 -4.50 -11.02 8.63
CA ALA A 24 -5.46 -10.40 7.72
C ALA A 24 -5.09 -10.62 6.25
N ILE A 25 -3.80 -10.52 5.89
CA ILE A 25 -3.32 -10.81 4.52
C ILE A 25 -3.62 -12.26 4.14
N PHE A 26 -3.31 -13.22 5.02
CA PHE A 26 -3.58 -14.63 4.76
C PHE A 26 -5.08 -14.90 4.61
N MET A 27 -5.91 -14.37 5.51
CA MET A 27 -7.36 -14.57 5.45
C MET A 27 -7.96 -13.93 4.20
N GLY A 28 -7.60 -12.70 3.87
CA GLY A 28 -8.04 -12.03 2.65
C GLY A 28 -7.62 -12.78 1.38
N PHE A 29 -6.42 -13.39 1.36
CA PHE A 29 -6.01 -14.26 0.27
C PHE A 29 -6.89 -15.51 0.17
N PHE A 30 -7.18 -16.20 1.26
CA PHE A 30 -8.08 -17.37 1.26
C PHE A 30 -9.48 -16.98 0.81
N THR A 31 -10.02 -15.87 1.31
CA THR A 31 -11.32 -15.33 0.86
C THR A 31 -11.31 -15.08 -0.65
N ARG A 32 -10.21 -14.52 -1.20
CA ARG A 32 -10.07 -14.29 -2.64
C ARG A 32 -10.02 -15.58 -3.45
N VAL A 33 -9.33 -16.63 -2.95
CA VAL A 33 -9.30 -17.95 -3.60
C VAL A 33 -10.70 -18.57 -3.65
N VAL A 34 -11.43 -18.56 -2.52
CA VAL A 34 -12.80 -19.06 -2.46
C VAL A 34 -13.71 -18.25 -3.40
N PHE A 35 -13.61 -16.92 -3.37
CA PHE A 35 -14.36 -16.01 -4.21
C PHE A 35 -14.20 -16.33 -5.71
N THR A 36 -12.96 -16.45 -6.17
CA THR A 36 -12.66 -16.73 -7.60
C THR A 36 -13.03 -18.13 -8.05
N ARG A 37 -13.14 -19.09 -7.12
CA ARG A 37 -13.56 -20.48 -7.42
C ARG A 37 -15.06 -20.67 -7.37
N THR A 38 -15.79 -19.83 -6.61
CA THR A 38 -17.24 -19.99 -6.40
C THR A 38 -18.08 -19.08 -7.30
N LEU A 39 -17.54 -17.92 -7.69
CA LEU A 39 -18.25 -16.92 -8.50
C LEU A 39 -17.67 -16.81 -9.91
N SER A 40 -18.43 -16.23 -10.84
CA SER A 40 -17.97 -16.00 -12.21
C SER A 40 -16.92 -14.89 -12.30
N GLU A 41 -16.17 -14.86 -13.41
CA GLU A 41 -15.13 -13.87 -13.68
C GLU A 41 -15.68 -12.44 -13.70
N GLY A 42 -16.93 -12.26 -14.13
CA GLY A 42 -17.59 -10.96 -14.09
C GLY A 42 -17.67 -10.36 -12.69
N TYR A 43 -17.97 -11.16 -11.66
CA TYR A 43 -17.96 -10.68 -10.26
C TYR A 43 -16.55 -10.32 -9.78
N VAL A 44 -15.53 -11.04 -10.25
CA VAL A 44 -14.12 -10.74 -9.92
C VAL A 44 -13.72 -9.37 -10.50
N GLY A 45 -14.11 -9.10 -11.74
CA GLY A 45 -13.88 -7.82 -12.41
C GLY A 45 -14.61 -6.65 -11.73
N ILE A 46 -15.91 -6.83 -11.45
CA ILE A 46 -16.72 -5.83 -10.73
C ILE A 46 -16.12 -5.50 -9.37
N ASN A 47 -15.68 -6.51 -8.62
CA ASN A 47 -15.04 -6.30 -7.32
C ASN A 47 -13.79 -5.42 -7.44
N GLY A 48 -12.92 -5.68 -8.43
CA GLY A 48 -11.74 -4.84 -8.68
C GLY A 48 -12.11 -3.42 -9.06
N LEU A 49 -12.97 -3.27 -10.08
CA LEU A 49 -13.40 -1.96 -10.59
C LEU A 49 -14.05 -1.10 -9.51
N PHE A 50 -15.04 -1.64 -8.79
CA PHE A 50 -15.77 -0.87 -7.78
C PHE A 50 -14.90 -0.52 -6.58
N THR A 51 -13.97 -1.40 -6.20
CA THR A 51 -12.99 -1.10 -5.16
C THR A 51 -12.13 0.10 -5.56
N ASP A 52 -11.62 0.14 -6.79
CA ASP A 52 -10.75 1.24 -7.24
C ASP A 52 -11.51 2.55 -7.49
N ILE A 53 -12.74 2.49 -8.02
CA ILE A 53 -13.62 3.67 -8.09
C ILE A 53 -13.80 4.30 -6.70
N LEU A 54 -14.11 3.47 -5.70
CA LEU A 54 -14.33 3.98 -4.34
C LEU A 54 -13.03 4.43 -3.68
N ASN A 55 -11.89 3.81 -3.98
CA ASN A 55 -10.59 4.29 -3.55
C ASN A 55 -10.27 5.67 -4.14
N ILE A 56 -10.64 5.93 -5.40
CA ILE A 56 -10.51 7.25 -6.02
C ILE A 56 -11.45 8.26 -5.35
N LEU A 57 -12.70 7.90 -5.08
CA LEU A 57 -13.63 8.77 -4.36
C LEU A 57 -13.16 9.07 -2.92
N SER A 58 -12.44 8.13 -2.31
CA SER A 58 -11.82 8.28 -0.98
C SER A 58 -10.69 9.32 -0.92
N LEU A 59 -10.28 9.89 -2.08
CA LEU A 59 -9.31 11.01 -2.13
C LEU A 59 -9.69 12.15 -1.19
N SER A 60 -10.99 12.37 -0.97
CA SER A 60 -11.49 13.41 -0.07
C SER A 60 -11.05 13.22 1.41
N GLU A 61 -10.67 11.99 1.82
CA GLU A 61 -10.15 11.70 3.17
C GLU A 61 -8.63 11.82 3.27
N LEU A 62 -7.93 11.67 2.15
CA LEU A 62 -6.49 11.51 2.13
C LEU A 62 -5.76 12.74 2.70
N GLY A 63 -5.05 12.53 3.81
CA GLY A 63 -4.27 13.56 4.50
C GLY A 63 -4.95 14.15 5.74
N VAL A 64 -6.28 14.07 5.84
CA VAL A 64 -7.02 14.61 6.99
C VAL A 64 -6.67 13.86 8.26
N GLY A 65 -6.72 12.53 8.26
CA GLY A 65 -6.38 11.71 9.42
C GLY A 65 -4.98 11.99 9.98
N THR A 66 -3.97 12.12 9.11
CA THR A 66 -2.59 12.44 9.54
C THR A 66 -2.44 13.88 10.05
N ALA A 67 -3.05 14.86 9.39
CA ALA A 67 -3.04 16.27 9.85
C ALA A 67 -3.73 16.41 11.22
N ILE A 68 -4.80 15.67 11.41
CA ILE A 68 -5.56 15.59 12.66
C ILE A 68 -4.74 14.99 13.80
N THR A 69 -4.12 13.82 13.54
CA THR A 69 -3.26 13.16 14.53
C THR A 69 -2.14 14.10 14.95
N TYR A 70 -1.53 14.82 14.02
CA TYR A 70 -0.50 15.80 14.31
C TYR A 70 -1.03 16.96 15.18
N ALA A 71 -2.21 17.51 14.85
CA ALA A 71 -2.83 18.59 15.63
C ALA A 71 -3.20 18.17 17.06
N LEU A 72 -3.44 16.87 17.31
CA LEU A 72 -3.76 16.33 18.63
C LEU A 72 -2.53 16.14 19.53
N TYR A 73 -1.31 16.00 19.00
CA TYR A 73 -0.14 15.71 19.82
C TYR A 73 0.14 16.79 20.88
N ALA A 74 0.08 18.07 20.52
CA ALA A 74 0.35 19.16 21.46
C ALA A 74 -0.72 19.25 22.58
N PRO A 75 -2.03 19.21 22.30
CA PRO A 75 -3.07 19.16 23.34
C PRO A 75 -2.99 17.92 24.24
N ILE A 76 -2.61 16.76 23.67
CA ILE A 76 -2.42 15.54 24.46
C ILE A 76 -1.22 15.68 25.40
N ALA A 77 -0.09 16.19 24.90
CA ALA A 77 1.11 16.39 25.72
C ALA A 77 0.87 17.40 26.86
N ARG A 78 0.07 18.45 26.61
CA ARG A 78 -0.31 19.48 27.60
C ARG A 78 -1.48 19.08 28.48
N ARG A 79 -2.11 17.90 28.25
CA ARG A 79 -3.34 17.44 28.93
C ARG A 79 -4.51 18.44 28.79
N ASP A 80 -4.56 19.18 27.70
CA ASP A 80 -5.64 20.13 27.41
C ASP A 80 -6.84 19.38 26.84
N ILE A 81 -7.72 18.92 27.73
CA ILE A 81 -8.93 18.16 27.39
C ILE A 81 -9.91 19.00 26.56
N LYS A 82 -10.06 20.31 26.88
CA LYS A 82 -10.96 21.19 26.12
C LYS A 82 -10.54 21.29 24.65
N LYS A 83 -9.26 21.53 24.40
CA LYS A 83 -8.74 21.62 23.03
C LYS A 83 -8.86 20.29 22.28
N GLN A 84 -8.69 19.15 22.95
CA GLN A 84 -8.94 17.83 22.37
C GLN A 84 -10.43 17.67 21.98
N GLN A 85 -11.38 18.08 22.81
CA GLN A 85 -12.82 18.03 22.51
C GLN A 85 -13.17 18.89 21.29
N ILE A 86 -12.64 20.11 21.21
CA ILE A 86 -12.87 21.04 20.10
C ILE A 86 -12.35 20.44 18.78
N LEU A 87 -11.13 19.93 18.78
CA LEU A 87 -10.53 19.27 17.62
C LEU A 87 -11.36 18.05 17.19
N MET A 88 -11.73 17.19 18.13
CA MET A 88 -12.54 16.00 17.84
C MET A 88 -13.92 16.33 17.28
N ARG A 89 -14.53 17.43 17.69
CA ARG A 89 -15.77 17.93 17.09
C ARG A 89 -15.56 18.41 15.65
N MET A 90 -14.49 19.17 15.40
CA MET A 90 -14.13 19.62 14.05
C MET A 90 -13.94 18.41 13.11
N PHE A 91 -13.25 17.38 13.58
CA PHE A 91 -12.99 16.17 12.83
C PHE A 91 -14.23 15.34 12.54
N ARG A 92 -15.11 15.19 13.54
CA ARG A 92 -16.41 14.55 13.34
C ARG A 92 -17.19 15.21 12.21
N ASN A 93 -17.23 16.54 12.20
CA ASN A 93 -17.92 17.29 11.16
C ASN A 93 -17.26 17.12 9.80
N PHE A 94 -15.93 17.15 9.76
CA PHE A 94 -15.16 16.91 8.54
C PHE A 94 -15.47 15.52 7.94
N TYR A 95 -15.38 14.45 8.73
CA TYR A 95 -15.67 13.09 8.26
C TYR A 95 -17.14 12.91 7.82
N ARG A 96 -18.07 13.61 8.44
CA ARG A 96 -19.48 13.63 7.99
C ARG A 96 -19.63 14.30 6.62
N ILE A 97 -18.95 15.42 6.41
CA ILE A 97 -18.94 16.11 5.10
C ILE A 97 -18.28 15.20 4.04
N THR A 98 -17.16 14.57 4.36
CA THR A 98 -16.51 13.60 3.47
C THR A 98 -17.42 12.42 3.13
N ALA A 99 -18.08 11.82 4.11
CA ALA A 99 -19.04 10.74 3.89
C ALA A 99 -20.20 11.18 2.98
N GLY A 100 -20.74 12.38 3.20
CA GLY A 100 -21.77 12.99 2.34
C GLY A 100 -21.28 13.25 0.92
N PHE A 101 -20.06 13.76 0.77
CA PHE A 101 -19.44 13.96 -0.55
C PHE A 101 -19.24 12.63 -1.31
N VAL A 102 -18.70 11.61 -0.65
CA VAL A 102 -18.49 10.28 -1.25
C VAL A 102 -19.83 9.66 -1.65
N LEU A 103 -20.87 9.80 -0.79
CA LEU A 103 -22.21 9.32 -1.11
C LEU A 103 -22.77 10.01 -2.35
N LEU A 104 -22.76 11.35 -2.39
CA LEU A 104 -23.31 12.12 -3.52
C LEU A 104 -22.51 11.86 -4.81
N ALA A 105 -21.19 11.93 -4.75
CA ALA A 105 -20.34 11.67 -5.91
C ALA A 105 -20.52 10.23 -6.40
N GLY A 106 -20.61 9.25 -5.48
CA GLY A 106 -20.87 7.86 -5.83
C GLY A 106 -22.24 7.66 -6.49
N LEU A 107 -23.29 8.30 -6.01
CA LEU A 107 -24.61 8.26 -6.65
C LEU A 107 -24.60 8.90 -8.04
N CYS A 108 -23.87 10.01 -8.21
CA CYS A 108 -23.70 10.65 -9.52
C CYS A 108 -22.94 9.78 -10.53
N LEU A 109 -22.16 8.79 -10.09
CA LEU A 109 -21.46 7.86 -10.99
C LEU A 109 -22.35 6.74 -11.54
N ILE A 110 -23.53 6.49 -10.96
CA ILE A 110 -24.41 5.38 -11.38
C ILE A 110 -24.72 5.42 -12.89
N PRO A 111 -25.12 6.56 -13.51
CA PRO A 111 -25.40 6.60 -14.95
C PRO A 111 -24.16 6.39 -15.83
N PHE A 112 -22.95 6.51 -15.27
CA PHE A 112 -21.70 6.33 -16.01
C PHE A 112 -21.09 4.93 -15.86
N LEU A 113 -21.69 4.04 -15.05
CA LEU A 113 -21.15 2.69 -14.82
C LEU A 113 -21.00 1.89 -16.11
N ASP A 114 -21.95 2.03 -17.04
CA ASP A 114 -21.89 1.33 -18.33
C ASP A 114 -20.74 1.83 -19.23
N ILE A 115 -20.32 3.09 -19.09
CA ILE A 115 -19.16 3.66 -19.80
C ILE A 115 -17.85 3.12 -19.22
N LEU A 116 -17.83 2.86 -17.93
CA LEU A 116 -16.64 2.35 -17.22
C LEU A 116 -16.42 0.84 -17.44
N MET A 117 -17.35 0.16 -18.10
CA MET A 117 -17.30 -1.27 -18.40
C MET A 117 -17.49 -1.48 -19.90
N LYS A 118 -16.40 -1.75 -20.64
CA LYS A 118 -16.46 -1.97 -22.09
C LYS A 118 -17.43 -3.10 -22.46
N ASP A 119 -17.36 -4.22 -21.71
CA ASP A 119 -18.22 -5.38 -21.88
C ASP A 119 -18.99 -5.58 -20.58
N ARG A 120 -20.28 -5.22 -20.56
CA ARG A 120 -21.11 -5.39 -19.37
C ARG A 120 -21.17 -6.87 -19.00
N PRO A 121 -20.71 -7.25 -17.81
CA PRO A 121 -20.77 -8.64 -17.38
C PRO A 121 -22.23 -9.05 -17.17
N ASP A 122 -22.53 -10.31 -17.47
CA ASP A 122 -23.83 -10.92 -17.16
C ASP A 122 -23.94 -11.16 -15.64
N VAL A 123 -24.26 -10.08 -14.92
CA VAL A 123 -24.36 -10.06 -13.47
C VAL A 123 -25.68 -9.43 -13.07
N ASN A 124 -26.45 -10.21 -12.33
CA ASN A 124 -27.73 -9.76 -11.80
C ASN A 124 -27.51 -8.66 -10.73
N HIS A 125 -28.40 -7.65 -10.76
CA HIS A 125 -28.46 -6.62 -9.73
C HIS A 125 -27.19 -5.76 -9.58
N LEU A 126 -26.52 -5.40 -10.70
CA LEU A 126 -25.28 -4.60 -10.71
C LEU A 126 -25.38 -3.32 -9.87
N ILE A 127 -26.50 -2.58 -9.97
CA ILE A 127 -26.72 -1.34 -9.21
C ILE A 127 -26.78 -1.62 -7.70
N ILE A 128 -27.43 -2.72 -7.28
CA ILE A 128 -27.48 -3.10 -5.86
C ILE A 128 -26.07 -3.42 -5.35
N ILE A 129 -25.30 -4.15 -6.15
CA ILE A 129 -23.90 -4.47 -5.85
C ILE A 129 -23.11 -3.17 -5.66
N TYR A 130 -23.20 -2.23 -6.61
CA TYR A 130 -22.51 -0.94 -6.50
C TYR A 130 -22.94 -0.13 -5.27
N LEU A 131 -24.23 -0.09 -4.98
CA LEU A 131 -24.76 0.61 -3.79
C LEU A 131 -24.27 -0.01 -2.47
N LEU A 132 -24.08 -1.33 -2.40
CA LEU A 132 -23.50 -1.99 -1.24
C LEU A 132 -22.03 -1.62 -1.05
N TYR A 133 -21.25 -1.55 -2.15
CA TYR A 133 -19.89 -1.05 -2.11
C TYR A 133 -19.83 0.41 -1.64
N LEU A 134 -20.68 1.27 -2.21
CA LEU A 134 -20.78 2.67 -1.84
C LEU A 134 -21.18 2.83 -0.36
N LEU A 135 -22.18 2.07 0.09
CA LEU A 135 -22.60 2.05 1.49
C LEU A 135 -21.48 1.63 2.42
N ASN A 136 -20.73 0.58 2.09
CA ASN A 136 -19.58 0.13 2.87
C ASN A 136 -18.50 1.21 2.98
N SER A 137 -18.22 1.91 1.87
CA SER A 137 -17.29 3.03 1.86
C SER A 137 -17.78 4.19 2.74
N VAL A 138 -19.03 4.62 2.59
CA VAL A 138 -19.61 5.72 3.38
C VAL A 138 -19.62 5.40 4.87
N VAL A 139 -20.01 4.17 5.24
CA VAL A 139 -20.05 3.74 6.65
C VAL A 139 -18.64 3.65 7.24
N SER A 140 -17.62 3.35 6.45
CA SER A 140 -16.24 3.30 6.93
C SER A 140 -15.78 4.66 7.48
N TYR A 141 -16.31 5.79 6.98
CA TYR A 141 -16.00 7.13 7.46
C TYR A 141 -16.71 7.52 8.75
N LEU A 142 -17.85 6.90 9.02
CA LEU A 142 -18.59 7.18 10.23
C LEU A 142 -17.82 6.65 11.45
N LEU A 143 -17.63 7.49 12.48
CA LEU A 143 -16.96 7.16 13.74
C LEU A 143 -15.43 6.98 13.67
N ILE A 144 -14.80 6.99 12.49
CA ILE A 144 -13.34 6.82 12.32
C ILE A 144 -12.53 7.90 13.08
N TYR A 145 -13.06 9.11 13.25
CA TYR A 145 -12.42 10.19 13.98
C TYR A 145 -12.03 9.80 15.42
N LYS A 146 -12.79 8.91 16.08
CA LYS A 146 -12.46 8.42 17.42
C LYS A 146 -11.26 7.49 17.45
N LYS A 147 -11.07 6.71 16.38
CA LYS A 147 -9.88 5.88 16.18
C LYS A 147 -8.62 6.74 16.16
N THR A 148 -8.67 7.88 15.46
CA THR A 148 -7.55 8.81 15.35
C THR A 148 -7.07 9.34 16.70
N LEU A 149 -7.98 9.56 17.65
CA LEU A 149 -7.61 9.94 19.02
C LEU A 149 -6.85 8.83 19.76
N VAL A 150 -7.30 7.59 19.62
CA VAL A 150 -6.63 6.42 20.22
C VAL A 150 -5.21 6.28 19.66
N ASP A 151 -5.06 6.47 18.34
CA ASP A 151 -3.76 6.42 17.64
C ASP A 151 -2.84 7.57 18.10
N ALA A 152 -3.39 8.79 18.27
CA ALA A 152 -2.64 9.94 18.78
C ALA A 152 -2.12 9.74 20.23
N HIS A 153 -2.82 8.94 21.03
CA HIS A 153 -2.36 8.52 22.37
C HIS A 153 -1.38 7.35 22.34
N GLN A 154 -0.82 6.99 21.18
CA GLN A 154 0.14 5.89 20.99
C GLN A 154 -0.43 4.48 21.30
N MET A 155 -1.76 4.33 21.35
CA MET A 155 -2.45 3.07 21.58
C MET A 155 -2.90 2.39 20.27
N ASN A 156 -2.11 2.51 19.20
CA ASN A 156 -2.42 1.98 17.86
C ASN A 156 -2.68 0.47 17.87
N TYR A 157 -2.08 -0.30 18.80
CA TYR A 157 -2.37 -1.71 18.95
C TYR A 157 -3.86 -2.01 19.17
N ILE A 158 -4.60 -1.12 19.85
CA ILE A 158 -6.05 -1.28 20.06
C ILE A 158 -6.78 -1.14 18.73
N THR A 159 -6.47 -0.08 17.97
CA THR A 159 -7.12 0.19 16.70
C THR A 159 -6.86 -0.90 15.67
N VAL A 160 -5.62 -1.41 15.63
CA VAL A 160 -5.21 -2.53 14.77
C VAL A 160 -5.92 -3.84 15.16
N MET A 161 -6.02 -4.15 16.45
CA MET A 161 -6.74 -5.35 16.92
C MET A 161 -8.22 -5.32 16.54
N TYR A 162 -8.90 -4.19 16.76
CA TYR A 162 -10.32 -4.09 16.38
C TYR A 162 -10.50 -4.17 14.86
N HIS A 163 -9.70 -3.43 14.10
CA HIS A 163 -9.80 -3.40 12.65
C HIS A 163 -9.54 -4.78 12.03
N ASN A 164 -8.36 -5.36 12.29
CA ASN A 164 -8.00 -6.65 11.70
C ASN A 164 -8.82 -7.81 12.29
N GLY A 165 -9.24 -7.72 13.56
CA GLY A 165 -10.13 -8.71 14.15
C GLY A 165 -11.49 -8.77 13.46
N PHE A 166 -12.09 -7.62 13.13
CA PHE A 166 -13.33 -7.56 12.34
C PHE A 166 -13.12 -7.93 10.87
N LEU A 167 -11.95 -7.63 10.26
CA LEU A 167 -11.62 -8.12 8.92
C LEU A 167 -11.54 -9.65 8.88
N VAL A 168 -10.85 -10.27 9.82
CA VAL A 168 -10.76 -11.75 9.89
C VAL A 168 -12.14 -12.37 10.13
N LEU A 169 -12.96 -11.78 11.01
CA LEU A 169 -14.34 -12.23 11.20
C LEU A 169 -15.17 -12.11 9.93
N GLN A 170 -15.05 -10.97 9.22
CA GLN A 170 -15.70 -10.75 7.93
C GLN A 170 -15.28 -11.83 6.93
N ASP A 171 -13.97 -12.07 6.78
CA ASP A 171 -13.43 -13.08 5.87
C ASP A 171 -13.99 -14.49 6.15
N ILE A 172 -14.03 -14.89 7.41
CA ILE A 172 -14.60 -16.19 7.82
C ILE A 172 -16.07 -16.28 7.43
N LEU A 173 -16.88 -15.26 7.75
CA LEU A 173 -18.30 -15.24 7.42
C LEU A 173 -18.53 -15.20 5.90
N GLN A 174 -17.72 -14.46 5.16
CA GLN A 174 -17.78 -14.38 3.71
C GLN A 174 -17.43 -15.72 3.06
N ILE A 175 -16.40 -16.42 3.54
CA ILE A 175 -16.06 -17.76 3.07
C ILE A 175 -17.24 -18.72 3.32
N MET A 176 -17.82 -18.72 4.51
CA MET A 176 -18.97 -19.57 4.84
C MET A 176 -20.15 -19.31 3.91
N VAL A 177 -20.50 -18.03 3.70
CA VAL A 177 -21.64 -17.66 2.82
C VAL A 177 -21.38 -18.05 1.36
N LEU A 178 -20.17 -17.87 0.86
CA LEU A 178 -19.83 -18.29 -0.51
C LEU A 178 -19.94 -19.81 -0.69
N PHE A 179 -19.48 -20.60 0.28
CA PHE A 179 -19.64 -22.06 0.21
C PHE A 179 -21.10 -22.52 0.28
N LEU A 180 -21.92 -21.88 1.14
CA LEU A 180 -23.30 -22.30 1.36
C LEU A 180 -24.25 -21.78 0.29
N THR A 181 -24.09 -20.53 -0.17
CA THR A 181 -25.10 -19.85 -0.98
C THR A 181 -24.62 -19.42 -2.36
N ARG A 182 -23.30 -19.28 -2.56
CA ARG A 182 -22.70 -18.69 -3.77
C ARG A 182 -23.28 -17.31 -4.12
N ASN A 183 -23.79 -16.58 -3.14
CA ASN A 183 -24.49 -15.31 -3.32
C ASN A 183 -23.56 -14.14 -3.03
N PHE A 184 -23.27 -13.35 -4.07
CA PHE A 184 -22.37 -12.19 -3.95
C PHE A 184 -22.99 -11.02 -3.17
N ILE A 185 -24.31 -10.85 -3.22
CA ILE A 185 -24.99 -9.79 -2.45
C ILE A 185 -24.84 -10.05 -0.96
N LEU A 186 -25.07 -11.31 -0.49
CA LEU A 186 -24.85 -11.66 0.91
C LEU A 186 -23.40 -11.49 1.35
N PHE A 187 -22.45 -11.81 0.46
CA PHE A 187 -21.03 -11.56 0.70
C PHE A 187 -20.75 -10.07 0.99
N LEU A 188 -21.37 -9.16 0.21
CA LEU A 188 -21.22 -7.71 0.41
C LEU A 188 -21.97 -7.20 1.64
N VAL A 189 -23.15 -7.73 1.93
CA VAL A 189 -23.92 -7.38 3.14
C VAL A 189 -23.11 -7.71 4.39
N ILE A 190 -22.41 -8.84 4.43
CA ILE A 190 -21.51 -9.19 5.53
C ILE A 190 -20.42 -8.14 5.70
N ALA A 191 -19.81 -7.68 4.61
CA ALA A 191 -18.80 -6.62 4.67
C ALA A 191 -19.36 -5.35 5.32
N VAL A 192 -20.52 -4.88 4.88
CA VAL A 192 -21.19 -3.70 5.44
C VAL A 192 -21.50 -3.88 6.93
N VAL A 193 -22.08 -5.03 7.31
CA VAL A 193 -22.45 -5.33 8.71
C VAL A 193 -21.21 -5.39 9.60
N CYS A 194 -20.15 -6.08 9.17
CA CYS A 194 -18.90 -6.15 9.93
C CYS A 194 -18.24 -4.78 10.08
N THR A 195 -18.26 -3.95 9.03
CA THR A 195 -17.75 -2.57 9.08
C THR A 195 -18.54 -1.72 10.10
N ILE A 196 -19.87 -1.80 10.08
CA ILE A 196 -20.72 -1.07 11.03
C ILE A 196 -20.43 -1.51 12.46
N ILE A 197 -20.46 -2.82 12.73
CA ILE A 197 -20.26 -3.37 14.08
C ILE A 197 -18.84 -3.05 14.56
N GLY A 198 -17.82 -3.22 13.71
CA GLY A 198 -16.43 -2.90 14.02
C GLY A 198 -16.24 -1.43 14.40
N ASN A 199 -16.82 -0.50 13.63
CA ASN A 199 -16.77 0.92 13.92
C ASN A 199 -17.50 1.28 15.22
N ILE A 200 -18.65 0.67 15.51
CA ILE A 200 -19.38 0.87 16.77
C ILE A 200 -18.56 0.33 17.95
N CYS A 201 -17.99 -0.87 17.84
CA CYS A 201 -17.17 -1.46 18.90
C CYS A 201 -15.94 -0.60 19.20
N MET A 202 -15.24 -0.15 18.16
CA MET A 202 -14.09 0.75 18.30
C MET A 202 -14.48 2.09 18.90
N SER A 203 -15.60 2.68 18.45
CA SER A 203 -16.14 3.92 19.01
C SER A 203 -16.47 3.80 20.49
N ARG A 204 -17.17 2.71 20.90
CA ARG A 204 -17.47 2.42 22.31
C ARG A 204 -16.21 2.23 23.15
N LYS A 205 -15.17 1.59 22.59
CA LYS A 205 -13.87 1.45 23.25
C LYS A 205 -13.20 2.81 23.47
N ALA A 206 -13.20 3.67 22.46
CA ALA A 206 -12.68 5.04 22.57
C ALA A 206 -13.45 5.85 23.63
N ASP A 207 -14.78 5.76 23.69
CA ASP A 207 -15.61 6.44 24.68
C ASP A 207 -15.36 5.95 26.12
N ARG A 208 -14.92 4.70 26.30
CA ARG A 208 -14.50 4.16 27.62
C ARG A 208 -13.09 4.64 27.99
N LEU A 209 -12.21 4.81 27.03
CA LEU A 209 -10.84 5.31 27.26
C LEU A 209 -10.84 6.82 27.52
N PHE A 210 -11.71 7.54 26.84
CA PHE A 210 -11.81 9.01 26.86
C PHE A 210 -13.25 9.47 27.15
N PRO A 211 -13.72 9.37 28.41
CA PRO A 211 -15.11 9.70 28.77
C PRO A 211 -15.51 11.12 28.42
N TYR A 212 -14.56 12.06 28.44
CA TYR A 212 -14.76 13.46 28.11
C TYR A 212 -15.26 13.71 26.66
N LEU A 213 -15.14 12.72 25.76
CA LEU A 213 -15.68 12.83 24.40
C LEU A 213 -17.21 12.88 24.35
N LYS A 214 -17.89 12.45 25.41
CA LYS A 214 -19.35 12.47 25.53
C LYS A 214 -19.88 13.83 25.98
N GLU A 215 -19.01 14.64 26.55
CA GLU A 215 -19.41 15.95 27.06
C GLU A 215 -19.65 16.93 25.91
N PRO A 216 -20.72 17.72 25.96
CA PRO A 216 -21.01 18.69 24.91
C PRO A 216 -20.01 19.86 24.97
N CYS A 217 -19.19 19.99 23.94
CA CYS A 217 -18.30 21.14 23.77
C CYS A 217 -18.90 22.10 22.75
N LYS A 218 -19.20 23.33 23.15
CA LYS A 218 -19.74 24.38 22.25
C LYS A 218 -18.66 25.33 21.70
N GLU A 219 -17.49 25.32 22.30
CA GLU A 219 -16.35 26.17 21.90
C GLU A 219 -15.84 25.83 20.50
N GLN A 220 -15.32 26.85 19.81
CA GLN A 220 -14.73 26.68 18.46
C GLN A 220 -13.25 27.03 18.53
N LEU A 221 -12.46 26.45 17.60
CA LEU A 221 -11.05 26.80 17.43
C LEU A 221 -10.92 28.26 17.00
N PRO A 222 -9.89 28.97 17.48
CA PRO A 222 -9.51 30.27 16.93
C PRO A 222 -9.35 30.19 15.42
N GLN A 223 -9.74 31.23 14.70
CA GLN A 223 -9.72 31.24 13.23
C GLN A 223 -8.32 30.95 12.65
N GLU A 224 -7.26 31.48 13.27
CA GLU A 224 -5.88 31.25 12.87
C GLU A 224 -5.48 29.75 12.94
N GLU A 225 -5.75 29.10 14.08
CA GLU A 225 -5.42 27.68 14.25
C GLU A 225 -6.24 26.78 13.29
N ARG A 226 -7.51 27.13 13.06
CA ARG A 226 -8.35 26.46 12.09
C ARG A 226 -7.80 26.60 10.67
N HIS A 227 -7.33 27.80 10.33
CA HIS A 227 -6.71 28.06 9.02
C HIS A 227 -5.43 27.25 8.82
N ASP A 228 -4.57 27.16 9.84
CA ASP A 228 -3.32 26.38 9.79
C ASP A 228 -3.58 24.88 9.63
N ILE A 229 -4.57 24.34 10.34
CA ILE A 229 -4.96 22.92 10.18
C ILE A 229 -5.47 22.68 8.75
N LEU A 230 -6.36 23.51 8.24
CA LEU A 230 -6.90 23.38 6.88
C LEU A 230 -5.81 23.55 5.80
N ARG A 231 -4.84 24.45 6.01
CA ARG A 231 -3.67 24.61 5.14
C ARG A 231 -2.82 23.33 5.10
N ASN A 232 -2.58 22.70 6.24
CA ASN A 232 -1.86 21.45 6.33
C ASN A 232 -2.63 20.30 5.67
N VAL A 233 -3.95 20.21 5.89
CA VAL A 233 -4.82 19.25 5.20
C VAL A 233 -4.74 19.41 3.68
N LYS A 234 -4.83 20.65 3.18
CA LYS A 234 -4.73 20.95 1.75
C LYS A 234 -3.38 20.55 1.15
N ALA A 235 -2.29 20.82 1.86
CA ALA A 235 -0.95 20.41 1.43
C ALA A 235 -0.81 18.87 1.35
N MET A 236 -1.32 18.15 2.34
CA MET A 236 -1.30 16.68 2.36
C MET A 236 -2.20 16.07 1.28
N LEU A 237 -3.36 16.67 1.00
CA LEU A 237 -4.23 16.27 -0.10
C LEU A 237 -3.51 16.32 -1.45
N MET A 238 -2.81 17.42 -1.74
CA MET A 238 -2.07 17.59 -3.00
C MET A 238 -1.04 16.47 -3.24
N HIS A 239 -0.29 16.10 -2.20
CA HIS A 239 0.67 15.00 -2.30
C HIS A 239 0.01 13.63 -2.52
N LYS A 240 -1.15 13.39 -1.90
CA LYS A 240 -1.82 12.09 -1.97
C LYS A 240 -2.64 11.89 -3.26
N ILE A 241 -3.16 12.97 -3.85
CA ILE A 241 -3.91 12.90 -5.12
C ILE A 241 -3.07 12.21 -6.21
N GLY A 242 -1.83 12.65 -6.40
CA GLY A 242 -0.94 12.05 -7.40
C GLY A 242 -0.75 10.54 -7.20
N ASN A 243 -0.48 10.13 -5.96
CA ASN A 243 -0.28 8.70 -5.64
C ASN A 243 -1.52 7.84 -5.86
N VAL A 244 -2.72 8.34 -5.52
CA VAL A 244 -3.96 7.59 -5.71
C VAL A 244 -4.33 7.48 -7.18
N VAL A 245 -4.18 8.56 -7.94
CA VAL A 245 -4.43 8.52 -9.39
C VAL A 245 -3.53 7.48 -10.05
N VAL A 246 -2.22 7.52 -9.80
CA VAL A 246 -1.29 6.55 -10.40
C VAL A 246 -1.59 5.10 -10.00
N ASN A 247 -2.00 4.83 -8.76
CA ASN A 247 -2.15 3.45 -8.28
C ASN A 247 -3.55 2.85 -8.50
N ASN A 248 -4.60 3.64 -8.73
CA ASN A 248 -5.98 3.13 -8.83
C ASN A 248 -6.62 3.36 -10.19
N THR A 249 -5.93 3.96 -11.17
CA THR A 249 -6.48 4.13 -12.52
C THR A 249 -6.27 2.93 -13.42
N ASP A 250 -5.33 2.04 -13.11
CA ASP A 250 -5.01 0.88 -13.95
C ASP A 250 -6.24 -0.02 -14.18
N ASN A 251 -6.94 -0.43 -13.12
CA ASN A 251 -8.17 -1.24 -13.26
C ASN A 251 -9.28 -0.50 -14.01
N LEU A 252 -9.41 0.80 -13.78
CA LEU A 252 -10.39 1.62 -14.48
C LEU A 252 -10.11 1.64 -15.98
N LEU A 253 -8.86 1.88 -16.38
CA LEU A 253 -8.45 1.90 -17.79
C LEU A 253 -8.58 0.51 -18.42
N ILE A 254 -8.16 -0.55 -17.73
CA ILE A 254 -8.30 -1.93 -18.23
C ILE A 254 -9.78 -2.26 -18.42
N SER A 255 -10.65 -1.93 -17.44
CA SER A 255 -12.09 -2.20 -17.53
C SER A 255 -12.76 -1.44 -18.67
N SER A 256 -12.41 -0.16 -18.84
CA SER A 256 -13.04 0.72 -19.84
C SER A 256 -12.56 0.46 -21.26
N PHE A 257 -11.31 0.11 -21.47
CA PHE A 257 -10.72 -0.04 -22.80
C PHE A 257 -10.56 -1.49 -23.26
N VAL A 258 -10.25 -2.41 -22.34
CA VAL A 258 -9.97 -3.83 -22.65
C VAL A 258 -11.17 -4.70 -22.30
N GLY A 259 -11.68 -4.59 -21.07
CA GLY A 259 -12.85 -5.32 -20.59
C GLY A 259 -12.76 -5.69 -19.12
N ILE A 260 -13.92 -5.89 -18.50
CA ILE A 260 -14.07 -6.13 -17.06
C ILE A 260 -13.39 -7.44 -16.60
N ILE A 261 -13.37 -8.47 -17.46
CA ILE A 261 -12.72 -9.75 -17.16
C ILE A 261 -11.20 -9.55 -16.98
N SER A 262 -10.58 -8.77 -17.87
CA SER A 262 -9.13 -8.46 -17.78
C SER A 262 -8.81 -7.66 -16.52
N ALA A 263 -9.68 -6.74 -16.10
CA ALA A 263 -9.54 -6.04 -14.82
C ALA A 263 -9.64 -7.01 -13.63
N GLY A 264 -10.52 -8.00 -13.70
CA GLY A 264 -10.62 -9.06 -12.70
C GLY A 264 -9.37 -9.93 -12.62
N ILE A 265 -8.79 -10.30 -13.76
CA ILE A 265 -7.51 -11.03 -13.82
C ILE A 265 -6.42 -10.19 -13.15
N TYR A 266 -6.29 -8.92 -13.54
CA TYR A 266 -5.29 -8.00 -12.96
C TYR A 266 -5.45 -7.86 -11.45
N SER A 267 -6.68 -7.77 -10.93
CA SER A 267 -6.93 -7.66 -9.49
C SER A 267 -6.33 -8.82 -8.69
N ASN A 268 -6.25 -10.03 -9.26
CA ASN A 268 -5.61 -11.17 -8.61
C ASN A 268 -4.08 -11.04 -8.56
N TYR A 269 -3.46 -10.57 -9.65
CA TYR A 269 -2.02 -10.27 -9.68
C TYR A 269 -1.68 -9.12 -8.74
N TYR A 270 -2.49 -8.06 -8.75
CA TYR A 270 -2.29 -6.90 -7.88
C TYR A 270 -2.36 -7.27 -6.40
N LEU A 271 -3.27 -8.16 -6.00
CA LEU A 271 -3.36 -8.66 -4.62
C LEU A 271 -2.05 -9.31 -4.17
N ILE A 272 -1.46 -10.18 -5.01
CA ILE A 272 -0.23 -10.89 -4.67
C ILE A 272 0.96 -9.92 -4.62
N ILE A 273 1.14 -9.14 -5.69
CA ILE A 273 2.22 -8.16 -5.82
C ILE A 273 2.13 -7.11 -4.70
N GLY A 274 0.91 -6.62 -4.41
CA GLY A 274 0.64 -5.66 -3.35
C GLY A 274 0.96 -6.19 -1.96
N SER A 275 0.63 -7.46 -1.68
CA SER A 275 0.96 -8.11 -0.40
C SER A 275 2.46 -8.24 -0.20
N VAL A 276 3.20 -8.69 -1.22
CA VAL A 276 4.67 -8.76 -1.18
C VAL A 276 5.27 -7.37 -0.98
N ARG A 277 4.80 -6.38 -1.77
CA ARG A 277 5.24 -4.99 -1.63
C ARG A 277 5.03 -4.46 -0.23
N GLN A 278 3.86 -4.67 0.36
CA GLN A 278 3.53 -4.19 1.70
C GLN A 278 4.47 -4.76 2.78
N VAL A 279 4.80 -6.04 2.71
CA VAL A 279 5.74 -6.69 3.64
C VAL A 279 7.15 -6.07 3.51
N LEU A 280 7.64 -5.88 2.29
CA LEU A 280 8.96 -5.31 2.04
C LEU A 280 9.03 -3.83 2.44
N GLU A 281 7.99 -3.06 2.19
CA GLU A 281 7.91 -1.66 2.60
C GLU A 281 7.92 -1.51 4.13
N GLN A 282 7.23 -2.39 4.86
CA GLN A 282 7.28 -2.40 6.32
C GLN A 282 8.69 -2.71 6.85
N ALA A 283 9.40 -3.64 6.23
CA ALA A 283 10.79 -3.91 6.58
C ALA A 283 11.70 -2.69 6.38
N MET A 284 11.50 -1.94 5.29
CA MET A 284 12.27 -0.72 5.01
C MET A 284 11.92 0.46 5.93
N LEU A 285 10.65 0.61 6.34
CA LEU A 285 10.23 1.68 7.26
C LEU A 285 10.90 1.58 8.62
N GLY A 286 11.27 0.38 9.08
CA GLY A 286 12.06 0.19 10.30
C GLY A 286 13.39 0.96 10.30
N VAL A 287 13.94 1.28 9.13
CA VAL A 287 15.20 2.02 8.97
C VAL A 287 14.97 3.54 8.91
N ALA A 288 13.76 3.99 8.56
CA ALA A 288 13.45 5.41 8.32
C ALA A 288 13.73 6.31 9.54
N ALA A 289 13.37 5.87 10.74
CA ALA A 289 13.58 6.63 11.96
C ALA A 289 15.08 6.85 12.26
N SER A 290 15.92 5.85 11.98
CA SER A 290 17.38 5.96 12.13
C SER A 290 17.96 6.95 11.12
N VAL A 291 17.46 6.97 9.89
CA VAL A 291 17.88 7.90 8.83
C VAL A 291 17.53 9.35 9.20
N GLY A 292 16.33 9.61 9.73
CA GLY A 292 15.89 10.94 10.13
C GLY A 292 16.78 11.56 11.22
N ASN A 293 17.13 10.79 12.25
CA ASN A 293 18.01 11.24 13.32
C ASN A 293 19.43 11.58 12.82
N LEU A 294 19.98 10.77 11.90
CA LEU A 294 21.30 10.99 11.32
C LEU A 294 21.36 12.25 10.47
N GLY A 295 20.27 12.61 9.82
CA GLY A 295 20.17 13.82 8.99
C GLY A 295 20.40 15.14 9.73
N VAL A 296 20.20 15.16 11.03
CA VAL A 296 20.37 16.34 11.88
C VAL A 296 21.80 16.42 12.48
N THR A 297 22.45 15.27 12.67
CA THR A 297 23.67 15.17 13.50
C THR A 297 24.95 14.92 12.70
N GLU A 298 24.87 14.45 11.45
CA GLU A 298 26.02 13.90 10.75
C GLU A 298 26.42 14.71 9.49
N GLU A 299 27.70 14.56 9.10
CA GLU A 299 28.27 15.18 7.89
C GLU A 299 27.70 14.58 6.59
N ASN A 300 27.70 15.36 5.52
CA ASN A 300 27.14 14.98 4.21
C ASN A 300 27.73 13.70 3.62
N GLU A 301 29.00 13.40 3.92
CA GLU A 301 29.67 12.20 3.40
C GLU A 301 29.15 10.93 4.06
N LYS A 302 28.95 10.96 5.39
CA LYS A 302 28.38 9.84 6.14
C LYS A 302 26.92 9.61 5.77
N ILE A 303 26.17 10.69 5.56
CA ILE A 303 24.79 10.65 5.08
C ILE A 303 24.71 10.00 3.68
N GLY A 304 25.65 10.35 2.78
CA GLY A 304 25.72 9.72 1.45
C GLY A 304 25.96 8.21 1.51
N ARG A 305 26.87 7.76 2.38
CA ARG A 305 27.13 6.32 2.60
C ARG A 305 25.90 5.58 3.14
N ILE A 306 25.13 6.21 4.03
CA ILE A 306 23.89 5.65 4.56
C ILE A 306 22.82 5.55 3.46
N PHE A 307 22.70 6.59 2.64
CA PHE A 307 21.81 6.58 1.49
C PHE A 307 22.15 5.45 0.51
N ASP A 308 23.43 5.30 0.15
CA ASP A 308 23.90 4.23 -0.73
C ASP A 308 23.60 2.83 -0.15
N SER A 309 23.80 2.66 1.16
CA SER A 309 23.49 1.40 1.84
C SER A 309 21.99 1.09 1.86
N LEU A 310 21.14 2.10 2.12
CA LEU A 310 19.70 1.96 2.10
C LEU A 310 19.19 1.64 0.69
N PHE A 311 19.75 2.31 -0.32
CA PHE A 311 19.43 2.08 -1.72
C PHE A 311 19.83 0.66 -2.17
N PHE A 312 20.99 0.17 -1.73
CA PHE A 312 21.43 -1.20 -1.98
C PHE A 312 20.53 -2.24 -1.29
N ILE A 313 20.10 -1.99 -0.06
CA ILE A 313 19.15 -2.86 0.66
C ILE A 313 17.83 -2.94 -0.13
N GLY A 314 17.29 -1.79 -0.57
CA GLY A 314 16.12 -1.74 -1.43
C GLY A 314 16.29 -2.51 -2.74
N TYR A 315 17.43 -2.31 -3.42
CA TYR A 315 17.81 -3.04 -4.62
C TYR A 315 17.77 -4.55 -4.41
N TRP A 316 18.42 -5.06 -3.37
CA TRP A 316 18.42 -6.48 -3.10
C TRP A 316 17.03 -7.02 -2.77
N LEU A 317 16.32 -6.40 -1.82
CA LEU A 317 15.00 -6.88 -1.38
C LEU A 317 13.98 -6.91 -2.53
N PHE A 318 13.83 -5.80 -3.24
CA PHE A 318 12.85 -5.72 -4.33
C PHE A 318 13.32 -6.42 -5.60
N GLY A 319 14.63 -6.49 -5.86
CA GLY A 319 15.18 -7.25 -6.97
C GLY A 319 15.00 -8.74 -6.78
N PHE A 320 15.39 -9.27 -5.63
CA PHE A 320 15.15 -10.66 -5.25
C PHE A 320 13.65 -11.03 -5.34
N ALA A 321 12.79 -10.22 -4.72
CA ALA A 321 11.35 -10.47 -4.77
C ALA A 321 10.77 -10.33 -6.19
N GLY A 322 11.30 -9.40 -7.01
CA GLY A 322 10.91 -9.22 -8.40
C GLY A 322 11.22 -10.46 -9.27
N VAL A 323 12.41 -11.04 -9.09
CA VAL A 323 12.78 -12.31 -9.75
C VAL A 323 11.88 -13.46 -9.29
N CYS A 324 11.64 -13.57 -7.97
CA CYS A 324 10.72 -14.57 -7.44
C CYS A 324 9.30 -14.40 -8.00
N LEU A 325 8.77 -13.17 -8.03
CA LEU A 325 7.45 -12.89 -8.58
C LEU A 325 7.37 -13.29 -10.06
N LEU A 326 8.37 -12.95 -10.86
CA LEU A 326 8.37 -13.26 -12.30
C LEU A 326 8.26 -14.75 -12.58
N GLU A 327 8.97 -15.58 -11.81
CA GLU A 327 8.99 -17.03 -11.99
C GLU A 327 7.82 -17.76 -11.32
N LEU A 328 7.28 -17.19 -10.23
CA LEU A 328 6.29 -17.88 -9.39
C LEU A 328 4.86 -17.39 -9.60
N LEU A 329 4.63 -16.16 -10.12
CA LEU A 329 3.27 -15.59 -10.23
C LEU A 329 2.33 -16.45 -11.05
N ASN A 330 2.70 -16.80 -12.29
CA ASN A 330 1.84 -17.61 -13.15
C ASN A 330 1.61 -19.04 -12.60
N PRO A 331 2.63 -19.79 -12.14
CA PRO A 331 2.40 -21.07 -11.45
C PRO A 331 1.49 -20.95 -10.23
N PHE A 332 1.66 -19.90 -9.44
CA PHE A 332 0.86 -19.67 -8.25
C PHE A 332 -0.59 -19.27 -8.57
N VAL A 333 -0.80 -18.33 -9.51
CA VAL A 333 -2.14 -17.93 -9.99
C VAL A 333 -2.89 -19.14 -10.57
N LYS A 334 -2.18 -19.99 -11.36
CA LYS A 334 -2.77 -21.22 -11.89
C LYS A 334 -3.25 -22.16 -10.79
N LEU A 335 -2.47 -22.31 -9.74
CA LEU A 335 -2.79 -23.20 -8.62
C LEU A 335 -3.92 -22.63 -7.74
N ALA A 336 -3.86 -21.34 -7.44
CA ALA A 336 -4.79 -20.68 -6.51
C ALA A 336 -6.14 -20.36 -7.18
N PHE A 337 -6.11 -19.69 -8.33
CA PHE A 337 -7.30 -19.14 -8.98
C PHE A 337 -7.74 -19.91 -10.22
N GLY A 338 -6.85 -20.69 -10.85
CA GLY A 338 -7.14 -21.49 -12.03
C GLY A 338 -6.54 -20.92 -13.32
N LYS A 339 -6.49 -21.79 -14.36
CA LYS A 339 -5.82 -21.50 -15.64
C LYS A 339 -6.44 -20.31 -16.39
N LYS A 340 -7.71 -20.04 -16.20
CA LYS A 340 -8.46 -18.96 -16.86
C LYS A 340 -8.05 -17.56 -16.40
N TYR A 341 -7.38 -17.43 -15.24
CA TYR A 341 -6.90 -16.16 -14.70
C TYR A 341 -5.44 -15.87 -15.02
N LEU A 342 -4.83 -16.55 -16.00
CA LEU A 342 -3.43 -16.34 -16.36
C LEU A 342 -3.27 -15.19 -17.35
N PHE A 343 -2.33 -14.31 -17.07
CA PHE A 343 -1.79 -13.38 -18.06
C PHE A 343 -0.65 -14.00 -18.88
N PRO A 344 -0.46 -13.57 -20.14
CA PRO A 344 0.75 -13.83 -20.90
C PRO A 344 2.01 -13.39 -20.15
N LYS A 345 3.15 -14.05 -20.42
CA LYS A 345 4.42 -13.79 -19.71
C LYS A 345 4.89 -12.35 -19.87
N GLU A 346 4.64 -11.73 -21.01
CA GLU A 346 5.02 -10.36 -21.33
C GLU A 346 4.34 -9.36 -20.39
N ILE A 347 3.07 -9.58 -20.07
CA ILE A 347 2.32 -8.73 -19.11
C ILE A 347 2.89 -8.92 -17.71
N VAL A 348 3.19 -10.16 -17.31
CA VAL A 348 3.78 -10.45 -15.99
C VAL A 348 5.16 -9.79 -15.87
N LEU A 349 5.95 -9.82 -16.95
CA LEU A 349 7.26 -9.15 -16.99
C LEU A 349 7.13 -7.64 -16.71
N ILE A 350 6.22 -6.94 -17.40
CA ILE A 350 6.04 -5.50 -17.20
C ILE A 350 5.56 -5.20 -15.77
N LEU A 351 4.68 -6.03 -15.21
CA LEU A 351 4.25 -5.90 -13.81
C LEU A 351 5.42 -6.06 -12.83
N CYS A 352 6.29 -7.05 -13.04
CA CYS A 352 7.46 -7.27 -12.19
C CYS A 352 8.52 -6.17 -12.35
N ILE A 353 8.71 -5.63 -13.55
CA ILE A 353 9.57 -4.45 -13.79
C ILE A 353 9.02 -3.24 -13.03
N ASN A 354 7.71 -2.96 -13.11
CA ASN A 354 7.08 -1.88 -12.35
C ASN A 354 7.22 -2.08 -10.84
N PHE A 355 7.03 -3.31 -10.35
CA PHE A 355 7.26 -3.65 -8.95
C PHE A 355 8.70 -3.35 -8.51
N PHE A 356 9.69 -3.78 -9.29
CA PHE A 356 11.11 -3.59 -8.98
C PHE A 356 11.50 -2.11 -8.95
N ILE A 357 11.12 -1.33 -9.99
CA ILE A 357 11.45 0.10 -10.08
C ILE A 357 10.79 0.89 -8.95
N ASN A 358 9.51 0.63 -8.65
CA ASN A 358 8.83 1.28 -7.54
C ASN A 358 9.43 0.89 -6.19
N GLY A 359 9.90 -0.36 -6.05
CA GLY A 359 10.62 -0.82 -4.87
C GLY A 359 11.95 -0.11 -4.66
N MET A 360 12.74 0.08 -5.72
CA MET A 360 13.98 0.85 -5.67
C MET A 360 13.73 2.32 -5.29
N ARG A 361 12.65 2.91 -5.83
CA ARG A 361 12.21 4.26 -5.45
C ARG A 361 11.91 4.39 -3.96
N ARG A 362 11.43 3.32 -3.30
CA ARG A 362 11.05 3.37 -1.89
C ARG A 362 12.21 3.79 -0.98
N ALA A 363 13.42 3.32 -1.24
CA ALA A 363 14.62 3.75 -0.51
C ALA A 363 14.88 5.26 -0.66
N VAL A 364 14.74 5.77 -1.89
CA VAL A 364 14.91 7.19 -2.20
C VAL A 364 13.83 8.03 -1.49
N LEU A 365 12.57 7.59 -1.53
CA LEU A 365 11.45 8.26 -0.86
C LEU A 365 11.63 8.33 0.66
N ILE A 366 11.98 7.21 1.31
CA ILE A 366 12.22 7.16 2.75
C ILE A 366 13.30 8.18 3.13
N PHE A 367 14.40 8.24 2.37
CA PHE A 367 15.49 9.17 2.65
C PHE A 367 15.04 10.62 2.44
N LYS A 368 14.36 10.92 1.35
CA LYS A 368 13.84 12.26 1.03
C LYS A 368 12.85 12.75 2.10
N GLU A 369 11.91 11.88 2.50
CA GLU A 369 10.91 12.17 3.51
C GLU A 369 11.55 12.41 4.88
N SER A 370 12.51 11.57 5.27
CA SER A 370 13.25 11.71 6.52
C SER A 370 14.07 13.00 6.60
N MET A 371 14.50 13.55 5.45
CA MET A 371 15.24 14.82 5.36
C MET A 371 14.34 16.05 5.16
N GLY A 372 13.03 15.89 5.10
CA GLY A 372 12.08 16.99 4.95
C GLY A 372 12.05 17.66 3.57
N LEU A 373 12.52 16.97 2.52
CA LEU A 373 12.65 17.53 1.17
C LEU A 373 11.35 17.46 0.35
N PHE A 374 10.20 17.74 0.96
CA PHE A 374 8.88 17.62 0.32
C PHE A 374 8.57 18.76 -0.66
N TRP A 375 9.07 19.94 -0.37
CA TRP A 375 8.73 21.14 -1.14
C TRP A 375 9.38 21.17 -2.51
N ASN A 376 10.56 20.55 -2.63
CA ASN A 376 11.43 20.67 -3.80
C ASN A 376 10.90 19.93 -5.04
N ASP A 377 10.03 18.93 -4.86
CA ASP A 377 9.43 18.14 -5.94
C ASP A 377 7.89 18.11 -5.90
N ARG A 378 7.26 19.11 -5.31
CA ARG A 378 5.80 19.17 -5.09
C ARG A 378 4.93 18.97 -6.34
N TYR A 379 5.43 19.37 -7.50
CA TYR A 379 4.70 19.22 -8.77
C TYR A 379 4.92 17.86 -9.44
N LYS A 380 5.94 17.10 -9.02
CA LYS A 380 6.30 15.82 -9.63
C LYS A 380 5.15 14.82 -9.59
N ALA A 381 4.45 14.69 -8.46
CA ALA A 381 3.36 13.74 -8.31
C ALA A 381 2.19 14.03 -9.26
N ILE A 382 1.90 15.31 -9.50
CA ILE A 382 0.86 15.73 -10.46
C ILE A 382 1.33 15.44 -11.88
N ALA A 383 2.58 15.77 -12.22
CA ALA A 383 3.15 15.48 -13.54
C ALA A 383 3.17 13.97 -13.82
N GLU A 384 3.57 13.14 -12.85
CA GLU A 384 3.54 11.69 -12.96
C GLU A 384 2.12 11.18 -13.21
N ALA A 385 1.12 11.67 -12.48
CA ALA A 385 -0.27 11.27 -12.64
C ALA A 385 -0.84 11.63 -14.02
N VAL A 386 -0.57 12.84 -14.49
CA VAL A 386 -1.03 13.29 -15.82
C VAL A 386 -0.34 12.48 -16.93
N LEU A 387 0.99 12.32 -16.87
CA LEU A 387 1.72 11.51 -17.84
C LEU A 387 1.29 10.05 -17.81
N ASN A 388 1.08 9.47 -16.63
CA ASN A 388 0.56 8.11 -16.49
C ASN A 388 -0.78 7.96 -17.22
N LEU A 389 -1.73 8.83 -16.94
CA LEU A 389 -3.04 8.76 -17.56
C LEU A 389 -2.97 8.92 -19.09
N VAL A 390 -2.25 9.94 -19.59
CA VAL A 390 -2.13 10.21 -21.01
C VAL A 390 -1.43 9.06 -21.74
N ILE A 391 -0.27 8.61 -21.24
CA ILE A 391 0.50 7.55 -21.90
C ILE A 391 -0.25 6.23 -21.83
N SER A 392 -0.88 5.89 -20.69
CA SER A 392 -1.67 4.66 -20.54
C SER A 392 -2.89 4.65 -21.49
N ILE A 393 -3.60 5.77 -21.65
CA ILE A 393 -4.72 5.88 -22.60
C ILE A 393 -4.23 5.70 -24.04
N LEU A 394 -3.10 6.29 -24.40
CA LEU A 394 -2.52 6.12 -25.73
C LEU A 394 -2.08 4.67 -25.98
N LEU A 395 -1.37 4.07 -25.03
CA LEU A 395 -0.81 2.73 -25.22
C LEU A 395 -1.85 1.61 -25.09
N VAL A 396 -2.91 1.79 -24.30
CA VAL A 396 -3.94 0.76 -24.13
C VAL A 396 -4.69 0.46 -25.42
N THR A 397 -4.84 1.46 -26.31
CA THR A 397 -5.51 1.29 -27.60
C THR A 397 -4.74 0.38 -28.56
N TYR A 398 -3.39 0.32 -28.44
CA TYR A 398 -2.53 -0.50 -29.30
C TYR A 398 -2.11 -1.83 -28.64
N PHE A 399 -1.86 -1.81 -27.33
CA PHE A 399 -1.25 -2.93 -26.61
C PHE A 399 -2.17 -3.54 -25.54
N GLY A 400 -3.41 -3.08 -25.43
CA GLY A 400 -4.36 -3.58 -24.43
C GLY A 400 -3.83 -3.44 -23.01
N VAL A 401 -3.95 -4.50 -22.20
CA VAL A 401 -3.52 -4.51 -20.79
C VAL A 401 -2.03 -4.16 -20.63
N ALA A 402 -1.16 -4.68 -21.52
CA ALA A 402 0.26 -4.36 -21.48
C ALA A 402 0.55 -2.86 -21.67
N GLY A 403 -0.29 -2.17 -22.48
CA GLY A 403 -0.21 -0.74 -22.70
C GLY A 403 -0.45 0.09 -21.45
N VAL A 404 -1.38 -0.31 -20.58
CA VAL A 404 -1.62 0.37 -19.30
C VAL A 404 -0.38 0.31 -18.41
N PHE A 405 0.21 -0.87 -18.26
CA PHE A 405 1.40 -1.04 -17.40
C PHE A 405 2.66 -0.42 -18.01
N ALA A 406 2.77 -0.41 -19.34
CA ALA A 406 3.85 0.32 -20.02
C ALA A 406 3.71 1.85 -19.81
N GLY A 407 2.48 2.38 -19.77
CA GLY A 407 2.20 3.77 -19.43
C GLY A 407 2.67 4.12 -18.02
N THR A 408 2.40 3.25 -17.05
CA THR A 408 2.87 3.39 -15.66
C THR A 408 4.41 3.35 -15.59
N PHE A 409 5.04 2.43 -16.31
CA PHE A 409 6.50 2.37 -16.44
C PHE A 409 7.09 3.67 -17.01
N CYS A 410 6.58 4.12 -18.17
CA CYS A 410 7.08 5.31 -18.84
C CYS A 410 6.90 6.57 -17.99
N SER A 411 5.74 6.79 -17.39
CA SER A 411 5.48 7.94 -16.53
C SER A 411 6.40 7.97 -15.32
N THR A 412 6.63 6.83 -14.67
CA THR A 412 7.54 6.70 -13.52
C THR A 412 8.99 6.99 -13.92
N VAL A 413 9.45 6.46 -15.07
CA VAL A 413 10.81 6.71 -15.57
C VAL A 413 11.01 8.16 -15.99
N LEU A 414 10.03 8.75 -16.67
CA LEU A 414 10.09 10.15 -17.14
C LEU A 414 10.00 11.17 -16.00
N THR A 415 9.54 10.78 -14.82
CA THR A 415 9.36 11.71 -13.69
C THR A 415 10.15 11.26 -12.45
N SER A 416 9.68 10.26 -11.75
CA SER A 416 10.10 9.94 -10.40
C SER A 416 11.51 9.35 -10.30
N VAL A 417 11.89 8.52 -11.26
CA VAL A 417 13.19 7.82 -11.23
C VAL A 417 14.38 8.78 -11.22
N TRP A 418 14.26 9.94 -11.86
CA TRP A 418 15.36 10.91 -11.90
C TRP A 418 15.14 12.14 -11.00
N VAL A 419 13.90 12.63 -10.85
CA VAL A 419 13.62 13.83 -10.04
C VAL A 419 13.92 13.58 -8.56
N GLU A 420 13.50 12.45 -8.02
CA GLU A 420 13.66 12.16 -6.59
C GLU A 420 15.13 12.08 -6.15
N PRO A 421 16.01 11.31 -6.83
CA PRO A 421 17.44 11.32 -6.52
C PRO A 421 18.09 12.68 -6.78
N TYR A 422 17.71 13.37 -7.86
CA TYR A 422 18.24 14.70 -8.16
C TYR A 422 17.99 15.67 -7.02
N VAL A 423 16.80 15.69 -6.42
CA VAL A 423 16.46 16.54 -5.29
C VAL A 423 17.37 16.23 -4.08
N ILE A 424 17.60 14.95 -3.76
CA ILE A 424 18.49 14.54 -2.66
C ILE A 424 19.91 15.00 -2.90
N TYR A 425 20.45 14.74 -4.10
CA TYR A 425 21.82 15.07 -4.44
C TYR A 425 22.05 16.59 -4.46
N LYS A 426 21.12 17.36 -5.04
CA LYS A 426 21.23 18.82 -5.14
C LYS A 426 21.07 19.51 -3.79
N TYR A 427 20.02 19.19 -3.04
CA TYR A 427 19.64 19.99 -1.85
C TYR A 427 20.22 19.45 -0.55
N ARG A 428 20.55 18.15 -0.47
CA ARG A 428 21.09 17.55 0.78
C ARG A 428 22.53 17.14 0.67
N LEU A 429 22.90 16.36 -0.35
CA LEU A 429 24.28 15.85 -0.47
C LEU A 429 25.24 16.85 -1.11
N LYS A 430 24.74 17.81 -1.88
CA LYS A 430 25.53 18.80 -2.62
C LYS A 430 26.61 18.17 -3.51
N LYS A 431 26.26 17.07 -4.19
CA LYS A 431 27.12 16.30 -5.08
C LYS A 431 26.42 16.10 -6.45
N PRO A 432 27.17 15.85 -7.53
CA PRO A 432 26.57 15.52 -8.83
C PRO A 432 25.82 14.18 -8.74
N VAL A 433 24.66 14.10 -9.35
CA VAL A 433 23.77 12.91 -9.35
C VAL A 433 24.23 11.83 -10.33
N THR A 434 25.18 12.12 -11.22
CA THR A 434 25.65 11.19 -12.27
C THR A 434 26.15 9.86 -11.71
N GLY A 435 26.90 9.89 -10.61
CA GLY A 435 27.37 8.68 -9.93
C GLY A 435 26.23 7.76 -9.45
N PHE A 436 25.11 8.32 -9.03
CA PHE A 436 23.92 7.56 -8.70
C PHE A 436 23.36 6.82 -9.91
N PHE A 437 23.20 7.49 -11.06
CA PHE A 437 22.63 6.86 -12.25
C PHE A 437 23.55 5.79 -12.84
N VAL A 438 24.87 5.97 -12.80
CA VAL A 438 25.82 4.91 -13.18
C VAL A 438 25.66 3.68 -12.29
N LYS A 439 25.56 3.86 -10.96
CA LYS A 439 25.31 2.78 -10.01
C LYS A 439 23.94 2.13 -10.25
N TYR A 440 22.90 2.93 -10.50
CA TYR A 440 21.56 2.46 -10.81
C TYR A 440 21.54 1.60 -12.08
N ALA A 441 22.19 2.05 -13.16
CA ALA A 441 22.31 1.29 -14.41
C ALA A 441 23.07 -0.03 -14.19
N GLY A 442 24.13 -0.03 -13.40
CA GLY A 442 24.85 -1.25 -13.01
C GLY A 442 23.95 -2.24 -12.26
N TYR A 443 23.11 -1.74 -11.34
CA TYR A 443 22.14 -2.56 -10.61
C TYR A 443 21.09 -3.18 -11.55
N LEU A 444 20.59 -2.42 -12.52
CA LEU A 444 19.66 -2.93 -13.53
C LEU A 444 20.30 -4.03 -14.38
N GLY A 445 21.54 -3.82 -14.84
CA GLY A 445 22.27 -4.81 -15.65
C GLY A 445 22.53 -6.12 -14.90
N VAL A 446 22.98 -6.04 -13.64
CA VAL A 446 23.18 -7.23 -12.80
C VAL A 446 21.84 -7.94 -12.53
N MET A 447 20.76 -7.20 -12.25
CA MET A 447 19.46 -7.81 -11.98
C MET A 447 18.88 -8.50 -13.22
N ALA A 448 19.07 -7.94 -14.42
CA ALA A 448 18.69 -8.59 -15.68
C ALA A 448 19.45 -9.91 -15.87
N ALA A 449 20.76 -9.95 -15.61
CA ALA A 449 21.55 -11.17 -15.67
C ALA A 449 21.10 -12.21 -14.61
N VAL A 450 20.82 -11.77 -13.39
CA VAL A 450 20.30 -12.64 -12.31
C VAL A 450 18.96 -13.25 -12.72
N TRP A 451 18.08 -12.45 -13.32
CA TRP A 451 16.79 -12.96 -13.80
C TRP A 451 16.98 -13.99 -14.93
N GLU A 452 17.73 -13.68 -15.98
CA GLU A 452 17.98 -14.60 -17.11
C GLU A 452 18.55 -15.95 -16.64
N ILE A 453 19.54 -15.92 -15.73
CA ILE A 453 20.14 -17.13 -15.19
C ILE A 453 19.10 -17.92 -14.35
N THR A 454 18.29 -17.23 -13.53
CA THR A 454 17.26 -17.89 -12.72
C THR A 454 16.18 -18.51 -13.60
N GLU A 455 15.73 -17.80 -14.63
CA GLU A 455 14.78 -18.30 -15.62
C GLU A 455 15.32 -19.52 -16.34
N TYR A 456 16.61 -19.51 -16.75
CA TYR A 456 17.24 -20.64 -17.38
C TYR A 456 17.11 -21.92 -16.53
N PHE A 457 17.39 -21.85 -15.24
CA PHE A 457 17.20 -23.00 -14.34
C PHE A 457 15.73 -23.37 -14.16
N CYS A 458 14.82 -22.40 -14.10
CA CYS A 458 13.39 -22.65 -13.95
C CYS A 458 12.74 -23.30 -15.18
N ARG A 459 13.30 -23.13 -16.38
CA ARG A 459 12.80 -23.75 -17.63
C ARG A 459 12.89 -25.28 -17.64
N PHE A 460 13.84 -25.88 -16.93
CA PHE A 460 13.98 -27.32 -16.84
C PHE A 460 12.97 -28.02 -15.94
N ILE A 461 12.19 -27.25 -15.17
CA ILE A 461 11.22 -27.80 -14.25
C ILE A 461 9.88 -27.98 -14.96
N SER A 462 9.49 -29.25 -15.14
CA SER A 462 8.21 -29.68 -15.67
C SER A 462 7.51 -30.63 -14.69
N GLY A 463 6.18 -30.77 -14.79
CA GLY A 463 5.42 -31.67 -13.94
C GLY A 463 4.09 -31.07 -13.44
N GLN A 464 3.62 -31.56 -12.31
CA GLN A 464 2.39 -31.04 -11.69
C GLN A 464 2.56 -29.61 -11.17
N ALA A 465 1.49 -28.80 -11.22
CA ALA A 465 1.54 -27.37 -10.89
C ALA A 465 2.13 -27.07 -9.50
N PHE A 466 1.79 -27.89 -8.49
CA PHE A 466 2.33 -27.76 -7.14
C PHE A 466 3.84 -28.04 -7.08
N MET A 467 4.30 -29.11 -7.76
CA MET A 467 5.71 -29.48 -7.82
C MET A 467 6.55 -28.43 -8.53
N ILE A 468 6.03 -27.90 -9.67
CA ILE A 468 6.67 -26.78 -10.38
C ILE A 468 6.84 -25.58 -9.42
N LEU A 469 5.80 -25.22 -8.66
CA LEU A 469 5.86 -24.09 -7.74
C LEU A 469 6.92 -24.29 -6.66
N VAL A 470 6.96 -25.48 -6.02
CA VAL A 470 7.91 -25.77 -4.95
C VAL A 470 9.36 -25.80 -5.46
N CYS A 471 9.60 -26.46 -6.59
CA CYS A 471 10.94 -26.53 -7.18
C CYS A 471 11.44 -25.16 -7.64
N ARG A 472 10.59 -24.37 -8.33
CA ARG A 472 10.93 -23.01 -8.71
C ARG A 472 11.16 -22.10 -7.51
N LEU A 473 10.37 -22.25 -6.44
CA LEU A 473 10.60 -21.52 -5.18
C LEU A 473 12.01 -21.81 -4.63
N GLY A 474 12.42 -23.07 -4.59
CA GLY A 474 13.77 -23.44 -4.17
C GLY A 474 14.87 -22.77 -5.01
N ILE A 475 14.73 -22.79 -6.36
CA ILE A 475 15.66 -22.10 -7.26
C ILE A 475 15.67 -20.59 -7.00
N CYS A 476 14.49 -19.98 -6.91
CA CYS A 476 14.35 -18.55 -6.67
C CYS A 476 14.93 -18.10 -5.32
N LEU A 477 14.90 -18.96 -4.29
CA LEU A 477 15.51 -18.66 -2.99
C LEU A 477 17.05 -18.75 -3.05
N ILE A 478 17.59 -19.64 -3.84
CA ILE A 478 19.04 -19.95 -3.85
C ILE A 478 19.78 -19.14 -4.91
N VAL A 479 19.37 -19.26 -6.17
CA VAL A 479 20.14 -18.74 -7.32
C VAL A 479 20.30 -17.21 -7.28
N PRO A 480 19.25 -16.39 -7.14
CA PRO A 480 19.41 -14.94 -7.10
C PRO A 480 20.31 -14.48 -5.96
N ASN A 481 20.15 -15.07 -4.75
CA ASN A 481 20.94 -14.68 -3.58
C ASN A 481 22.42 -15.04 -3.74
N ILE A 482 22.74 -16.20 -4.31
CA ILE A 482 24.13 -16.59 -4.61
C ILE A 482 24.74 -15.63 -5.64
N LEU A 483 24.04 -15.34 -6.73
CA LEU A 483 24.53 -14.45 -7.78
C LEU A 483 24.76 -13.03 -7.27
N LEU A 484 23.81 -12.47 -6.50
CA LEU A 484 23.95 -11.16 -5.89
C LEU A 484 25.09 -11.14 -4.87
N TRP A 485 25.27 -12.21 -4.09
CA TRP A 485 26.39 -12.33 -3.19
C TRP A 485 27.72 -12.31 -3.94
N PHE A 486 27.87 -13.09 -5.01
CA PHE A 486 29.09 -13.08 -5.83
C PHE A 486 29.37 -11.70 -6.42
N ALA A 487 28.35 -11.01 -6.93
CA ALA A 487 28.50 -9.68 -7.53
C ALA A 487 28.93 -8.61 -6.50
N TYR A 488 28.40 -8.66 -5.27
CA TYR A 488 28.52 -7.54 -4.33
C TYR A 488 29.28 -7.85 -3.03
N ARG A 489 29.74 -9.08 -2.76
CA ARG A 489 30.40 -9.47 -1.49
C ARG A 489 31.60 -8.61 -1.09
N ARG A 490 32.24 -7.92 -2.04
CA ARG A 490 33.39 -7.04 -1.80
C ARG A 490 33.02 -5.58 -1.59
N THR A 491 31.77 -5.19 -1.83
CA THR A 491 31.33 -3.79 -1.71
C THR A 491 31.13 -3.39 -0.25
N ALA A 492 31.19 -2.07 0.01
CA ALA A 492 30.96 -1.52 1.35
C ALA A 492 29.50 -1.69 1.77
N GLU A 493 28.56 -1.54 0.83
CA GLU A 493 27.13 -1.68 1.05
C GLU A 493 26.75 -3.11 1.47
N TRP A 494 27.41 -4.11 0.88
CA TRP A 494 27.24 -5.51 1.28
C TRP A 494 27.64 -5.75 2.73
N LYS A 495 28.78 -5.19 3.16
CA LYS A 495 29.26 -5.34 4.54
C LYS A 495 28.26 -4.75 5.54
N VAL A 496 27.64 -3.62 5.20
CA VAL A 496 26.59 -3.01 6.04
C VAL A 496 25.36 -3.91 6.13
N LEU A 497 24.89 -4.43 4.99
CA LEU A 497 23.75 -5.35 4.95
C LEU A 497 24.03 -6.62 5.77
N TRP A 498 25.20 -7.25 5.58
CA TRP A 498 25.58 -8.45 6.31
C TRP A 498 25.63 -8.25 7.82
N ASN A 499 26.16 -7.11 8.27
CA ASN A 499 26.19 -6.76 9.69
C ASN A 499 24.78 -6.52 10.25
N LEU A 500 23.87 -5.95 9.48
CA LEU A 500 22.47 -5.81 9.88
C LEU A 500 21.77 -7.16 10.00
N LEU A 501 21.93 -8.03 9.02
CA LEU A 501 21.36 -9.39 9.06
C LEU A 501 21.89 -10.18 10.26
N LYS A 502 23.22 -10.13 10.51
CA LYS A 502 23.84 -10.79 11.65
C LYS A 502 23.25 -10.31 12.99
N LYS A 503 23.09 -9.01 13.18
CA LYS A 503 22.45 -8.43 14.38
C LYS A 503 21.00 -8.88 14.55
N ILE A 504 20.23 -8.97 13.45
CA ILE A 504 18.84 -9.43 13.50
C ILE A 504 18.79 -10.91 13.92
N VAL A 505 19.63 -11.75 13.32
CA VAL A 505 19.72 -13.18 13.65
C VAL A 505 20.14 -13.37 15.11
N GLU A 506 21.17 -12.66 15.57
CA GLU A 506 21.63 -12.70 16.96
C GLU A 506 20.51 -12.31 17.94
N LYS A 507 19.75 -11.25 17.62
CA LYS A 507 18.65 -10.79 18.48
C LYS A 507 17.46 -11.76 18.50
N VAL A 508 17.15 -12.42 17.39
CA VAL A 508 16.03 -13.36 17.27
C VAL A 508 16.36 -14.74 17.88
N PHE A 509 17.58 -15.24 17.66
CA PHE A 509 17.95 -16.62 18.05
C PHE A 509 18.74 -16.71 19.36
N ILE A 510 19.42 -15.66 19.79
CA ILE A 510 20.27 -15.70 20.99
C ILE A 510 19.60 -15.05 22.22
N GLY A 511 18.49 -14.32 22.01
CA GLY A 511 17.78 -13.60 23.07
C GLY A 511 18.62 -12.48 23.68
N ASP A 512 18.00 -11.41 24.14
CA ASP A 512 18.66 -10.32 24.87
C ASP A 512 19.24 -10.90 26.18
N LYS A 513 20.48 -11.41 26.14
CA LYS A 513 21.26 -11.71 27.35
C LYS A 513 21.79 -10.40 27.91
N ARG A 514 20.89 -9.53 28.41
CA ARG A 514 21.18 -8.46 29.37
C ARG A 514 19.99 -8.17 30.24
#